data_30237247e66fde7bfe5b18cb9e837325
#
_entry.id   30237247e66fde7bfe5b18cb9e837325
#
_cell.length_a   1.000
_cell.length_b   1.000
_cell.length_c   1.000
_cell.angle_alpha   90.00
_cell.angle_beta   90.00
_cell.angle_gamma   90.00
#
_symmetry.space_group_name_H-M   'P 1'
#
loop_
_entity.id
_entity.type
_entity.pdbx_description
1 polymer ?
#
loop_
_entity_poly.entity_id
_entity_poly.type
_entity_poly.pdbx_seq_one_letter_code
_entity_poly.pdbx_strand_id
1 'polypeptide(L)'
;LTQSAALRLATLFPASPSFAHLSAEYNRLTHLEYDHVEDFHSLHFQVPGMPLTDFWSVQKKAVISYRLQHRINLFTSAGRVPFFEGETLAESAWLSFMVGLFGWPKDYSCLIEQNDSVWIKEQLQKMQNMMYQAAQAMPTSSKMSLPRPSRFISLMNLIP
;
A
#
# COMPACT_ATOMS: atom_id res chain seq x y z
N LEU A 1 -4.16 -3.18 9.28
CA LEU A 1 -5.59 -3.24 9.65
C LEU A 1 -5.81 -3.29 11.17
N THR A 2 -5.33 -4.29 11.90
CA THR A 2 -5.56 -4.42 13.35
C THR A 2 -5.01 -3.23 14.14
N GLN A 3 -3.81 -2.76 13.80
CA GLN A 3 -3.18 -1.63 14.49
C GLN A 3 -3.92 -0.31 14.20
N SER A 4 -4.31 -0.05 12.96
CA SER A 4 -5.09 1.12 12.59
C SER A 4 -6.47 1.13 13.23
N ALA A 5 -7.14 -0.03 13.27
CA ALA A 5 -8.43 -0.19 13.94
C ALA A 5 -8.33 0.06 15.45
N ALA A 6 -7.28 -0.41 16.11
CA ALA A 6 -7.04 -0.17 17.53
C ALA A 6 -6.79 1.31 17.84
N LEU A 7 -5.97 1.99 17.03
CA LEU A 7 -5.72 3.44 17.16
C LEU A 7 -6.99 4.26 16.92
N ARG A 8 -7.77 3.90 15.92
CA ARG A 8 -9.06 4.53 15.62
C ARG A 8 -10.04 4.34 16.76
N LEU A 9 -10.11 3.12 17.33
CA LEU A 9 -10.96 2.85 18.48
C LEU A 9 -10.54 3.70 19.68
N ALA A 10 -9.26 3.82 19.97
CA ALA A 10 -8.75 4.65 21.07
C ALA A 10 -9.09 6.14 20.87
N THR A 11 -9.01 6.64 19.63
CA THR A 11 -9.28 8.03 19.28
C THR A 11 -10.78 8.37 19.34
N LEU A 12 -11.62 7.43 18.90
CA LEU A 12 -13.08 7.62 18.82
C LEU A 12 -13.82 7.00 20.03
N PHE A 13 -13.09 6.58 21.06
CA PHE A 13 -13.70 5.96 22.23
C PHE A 13 -14.59 6.98 22.97
N PRO A 14 -15.88 6.68 23.20
CA PRO A 14 -16.82 7.63 23.78
C PRO A 14 -16.55 7.86 25.27
N ALA A 15 -16.58 9.13 25.68
CA ALA A 15 -16.54 9.52 27.08
C ALA A 15 -17.95 9.58 27.72
N SER A 16 -19.01 9.43 26.94
CA SER A 16 -20.42 9.54 27.39
C SER A 16 -21.27 8.43 26.76
N PRO A 17 -22.46 8.12 27.33
CA PRO A 17 -23.36 7.10 26.79
C PRO A 17 -23.92 7.40 25.38
N SER A 18 -23.91 8.66 24.95
CA SER A 18 -24.35 9.06 23.61
C SER A 18 -23.19 8.98 22.61
N PHE A 19 -23.01 7.84 21.97
CA PHE A 19 -21.87 7.57 21.10
C PHE A 19 -22.22 7.21 19.64
N ALA A 20 -23.48 7.40 19.24
CA ALA A 20 -23.95 6.98 17.91
C ALA A 20 -23.11 7.58 16.77
N HIS A 21 -22.76 8.86 16.86
CA HIS A 21 -21.94 9.53 15.83
C HIS A 21 -20.48 9.02 15.81
N LEU A 22 -19.89 8.77 16.98
CA LEU A 22 -18.53 8.22 17.07
C LEU A 22 -18.46 6.78 16.53
N SER A 23 -19.47 5.98 16.86
CA SER A 23 -19.61 4.62 16.35
C SER A 23 -19.80 4.59 14.82
N ALA A 24 -20.66 5.49 14.30
CA ALA A 24 -20.88 5.63 12.87
C ALA A 24 -19.59 6.02 12.15
N GLU A 25 -18.82 6.95 12.68
CA GLU A 25 -17.55 7.39 12.11
C GLU A 25 -16.48 6.30 12.18
N TYR A 26 -16.38 5.58 13.29
CA TYR A 26 -15.50 4.42 13.41
C TYR A 26 -15.79 3.38 12.30
N ASN A 27 -17.07 3.05 12.13
CA ASN A 27 -17.49 2.10 11.12
C ASN A 27 -17.21 2.61 9.70
N ARG A 28 -17.52 3.89 9.41
CA ARG A 28 -17.26 4.50 8.11
C ARG A 28 -15.78 4.41 7.72
N LEU A 29 -14.89 4.83 8.61
CA LEU A 29 -13.45 4.80 8.37
C LEU A 29 -12.91 3.37 8.25
N THR A 30 -13.48 2.45 9.02
CA THR A 30 -13.10 1.04 8.98
C THR A 30 -13.51 0.41 7.64
N HIS A 31 -14.73 0.67 7.17
CA HIS A 31 -15.17 0.20 5.85
C HIS A 31 -14.30 0.76 4.73
N LEU A 32 -13.98 2.05 4.75
CA LEU A 32 -13.09 2.65 3.76
C LEU A 32 -11.72 1.96 3.71
N GLU A 33 -11.13 1.70 4.86
CA GLU A 33 -9.83 1.01 4.93
C GLU A 33 -9.91 -0.42 4.36
N TYR A 34 -10.96 -1.18 4.71
CA TYR A 34 -11.16 -2.53 4.16
C TYR A 34 -11.37 -2.51 2.65
N ASP A 35 -12.16 -1.57 2.15
CA ASP A 35 -12.41 -1.40 0.72
C ASP A 35 -11.10 -1.12 -0.07
N HIS A 36 -10.19 -0.32 0.49
CA HIS A 36 -8.89 -0.07 -0.13
C HIS A 36 -8.00 -1.31 -0.16
N VAL A 37 -8.02 -2.10 0.91
CA VAL A 37 -7.27 -3.36 0.97
C VAL A 37 -7.85 -4.39 -0.01
N GLU A 38 -9.18 -4.45 -0.12
CA GLU A 38 -9.87 -5.30 -1.10
C GLU A 38 -9.50 -4.90 -2.53
N ASP A 39 -9.48 -3.61 -2.83
CA ASP A 39 -9.04 -3.10 -4.13
C ASP A 39 -7.60 -3.52 -4.45
N PHE A 40 -6.69 -3.40 -3.48
CA PHE A 40 -5.31 -3.82 -3.67
C PHE A 40 -5.18 -5.33 -3.88
N HIS A 41 -5.93 -6.14 -3.15
CA HIS A 41 -5.98 -7.58 -3.37
C HIS A 41 -6.58 -7.92 -4.74
N SER A 42 -7.68 -7.27 -5.13
CA SER A 42 -8.32 -7.47 -6.43
C SER A 42 -7.40 -7.13 -7.59
N LEU A 43 -6.52 -6.13 -7.41
CA LEU A 43 -5.50 -5.79 -8.39
C LEU A 43 -4.56 -6.96 -8.70
N HIS A 44 -4.23 -7.80 -7.71
CA HIS A 44 -3.36 -8.97 -7.91
C HIS A 44 -3.95 -9.98 -8.89
N PHE A 45 -5.27 -10.03 -9.03
CA PHE A 45 -5.93 -10.92 -9.98
C PHE A 45 -6.05 -10.35 -11.40
N GLN A 46 -5.63 -9.08 -11.61
CA GLN A 46 -5.65 -8.44 -12.92
C GLN A 46 -4.38 -8.69 -13.75
N VAL A 47 -3.56 -9.66 -13.35
CA VAL A 47 -2.27 -9.96 -14.02
C VAL A 47 -2.51 -10.37 -15.48
N PRO A 48 -1.91 -9.68 -16.46
CA PRO A 48 -1.95 -10.08 -17.85
C PRO A 48 -1.25 -11.42 -18.08
N GLY A 49 -1.80 -12.26 -18.95
CA GLY A 49 -1.10 -13.49 -19.37
C GLY A 49 -1.14 -14.66 -18.38
N MET A 50 -1.85 -14.55 -17.24
CA MET A 50 -2.01 -15.69 -16.33
C MET A 50 -2.72 -16.86 -16.99
N PRO A 51 -2.28 -18.12 -16.71
CA PRO A 51 -2.91 -19.31 -17.26
C PRO A 51 -4.40 -19.34 -16.90
N LEU A 52 -5.23 -19.70 -17.86
CA LEU A 52 -6.69 -19.84 -17.68
C LEU A 52 -7.02 -21.13 -16.93
N THR A 53 -6.57 -21.28 -15.69
CA THR A 53 -7.11 -22.29 -14.79
C THR A 53 -8.47 -21.83 -14.28
N ASP A 54 -9.29 -22.75 -13.79
CA ASP A 54 -10.64 -22.45 -13.29
C ASP A 54 -10.62 -21.34 -12.23
N PHE A 55 -9.64 -21.38 -11.31
CA PHE A 55 -9.47 -20.36 -10.28
C PHE A 55 -9.22 -18.97 -10.90
N TRP A 56 -8.22 -18.83 -11.77
CA TRP A 56 -7.87 -17.52 -12.36
C TRP A 56 -8.97 -17.00 -13.29
N SER A 57 -9.68 -17.88 -13.98
CA SER A 57 -10.79 -17.49 -14.85
C SER A 57 -11.94 -16.89 -14.08
N VAL A 58 -12.25 -17.42 -12.90
CA VAL A 58 -13.27 -16.87 -11.99
C VAL A 58 -12.83 -15.54 -11.42
N GLN A 59 -11.61 -15.43 -10.91
CA GLN A 59 -11.09 -14.19 -10.32
C GLN A 59 -11.00 -13.05 -11.35
N LYS A 60 -10.58 -13.33 -12.57
CA LYS A 60 -10.55 -12.34 -13.65
C LYS A 60 -11.92 -11.80 -14.06
N LYS A 61 -12.97 -12.59 -13.88
CA LYS A 61 -14.36 -12.20 -14.17
C LYS A 61 -15.01 -11.45 -12.99
N ALA A 62 -14.36 -11.45 -11.82
CA ALA A 62 -14.85 -10.70 -10.69
C ALA A 62 -14.93 -9.21 -11.02
N VAL A 63 -16.05 -8.60 -10.69
CA VAL A 63 -16.26 -7.17 -10.91
C VAL A 63 -15.35 -6.41 -9.94
N ILE A 64 -14.41 -5.67 -10.50
CA ILE A 64 -13.58 -4.77 -9.70
C ILE A 64 -14.35 -3.49 -9.36
N SER A 65 -14.01 -2.85 -8.26
CA SER A 65 -14.65 -1.61 -7.84
C SER A 65 -14.42 -0.49 -8.87
N TYR A 66 -15.35 0.46 -8.94
CA TYR A 66 -15.18 1.67 -9.75
C TYR A 66 -13.91 2.44 -9.37
N ARG A 67 -13.59 2.50 -8.08
CA ARG A 67 -12.39 3.16 -7.55
C ARG A 67 -11.11 2.50 -8.08
N LEU A 68 -11.04 1.16 -8.06
CA LEU A 68 -9.90 0.42 -8.60
C LEU A 68 -9.78 0.61 -10.11
N GLN A 69 -10.88 0.51 -10.85
CA GLN A 69 -10.88 0.74 -12.30
C GLN A 69 -10.42 2.16 -12.64
N HIS A 70 -10.88 3.15 -11.88
CA HIS A 70 -10.45 4.54 -12.05
C HIS A 70 -8.94 4.70 -11.82
N ARG A 71 -8.40 4.07 -10.76
CA ARG A 71 -6.96 4.07 -10.45
C ARG A 71 -6.15 3.43 -11.59
N ILE A 72 -6.58 2.28 -12.09
CA ILE A 72 -5.93 1.60 -13.23
C ILE A 72 -5.93 2.49 -14.46
N ASN A 73 -7.05 3.13 -14.78
CA ASN A 73 -7.17 4.00 -15.93
C ASN A 73 -6.23 5.22 -15.84
N LEU A 74 -6.16 5.87 -14.67
CA LEU A 74 -5.27 7.01 -14.45
C LEU A 74 -3.80 6.61 -14.53
N PHE A 75 -3.45 5.46 -13.94
CA PHE A 75 -2.09 4.96 -14.02
C PHE A 75 -1.71 4.61 -15.47
N THR A 76 -2.51 3.83 -16.17
CA THR A 76 -2.18 3.38 -17.53
C THR A 76 -2.14 4.53 -18.54
N SER A 77 -2.91 5.59 -18.32
CA SER A 77 -2.94 6.78 -19.21
C SER A 77 -1.80 7.75 -18.91
N ALA A 78 -1.54 8.08 -17.65
CA ALA A 78 -0.68 9.21 -17.28
C ALA A 78 0.26 8.93 -16.08
N GLY A 79 0.39 7.69 -15.64
CA GLY A 79 1.25 7.32 -14.52
C GLY A 79 0.80 7.90 -13.17
N ARG A 80 -0.48 8.26 -13.03
CA ARG A 80 -1.03 8.87 -11.82
C ARG A 80 -1.73 7.84 -10.96
N VAL A 81 -1.39 7.83 -9.68
CA VAL A 81 -2.05 7.02 -8.66
C VAL A 81 -2.74 7.96 -7.68
N PRO A 82 -4.07 8.09 -7.72
CA PRO A 82 -4.79 8.94 -6.79
C PRO A 82 -4.75 8.35 -5.38
N PHE A 83 -4.60 9.22 -4.40
CA PHE A 83 -4.67 8.88 -2.98
C PHE A 83 -6.08 9.22 -2.46
N PHE A 84 -6.70 8.27 -1.78
CA PHE A 84 -8.05 8.42 -1.26
C PHE A 84 -8.08 8.52 0.26
N GLU A 85 -9.19 9.05 0.81
CA GLU A 85 -9.42 9.07 2.26
C GLU A 85 -9.38 7.63 2.82
N GLY A 86 -8.75 7.46 3.96
CA GLY A 86 -8.64 6.14 4.61
C GLY A 86 -7.61 5.19 3.99
N GLU A 87 -6.84 5.64 3.02
CA GLU A 87 -5.79 4.84 2.38
C GLU A 87 -4.65 4.57 3.36
N THR A 88 -4.36 3.30 3.61
CA THR A 88 -3.25 2.86 4.47
C THR A 88 -2.04 2.36 3.69
N LEU A 89 -2.24 2.07 2.41
CA LEU A 89 -1.17 1.66 1.51
C LEU A 89 -0.51 2.89 0.89
N ALA A 90 0.81 2.96 0.97
CA ALA A 90 1.56 4.06 0.37
C ALA A 90 1.40 4.10 -1.16
N GLU A 91 1.38 5.29 -1.73
CA GLU A 91 1.34 5.50 -3.20
C GLU A 91 2.43 4.69 -3.91
N SER A 92 3.63 4.62 -3.32
CA SER A 92 4.75 3.85 -3.86
C SER A 92 4.47 2.35 -3.98
N ALA A 93 3.66 1.78 -3.07
CA ALA A 93 3.26 0.37 -3.15
C ALA A 93 2.34 0.14 -4.35
N TRP A 94 1.34 1.00 -4.52
CA TRP A 94 0.45 0.96 -5.69
C TRP A 94 1.23 1.13 -6.99
N LEU A 95 2.10 2.14 -7.05
CA LEU A 95 2.89 2.46 -8.23
C LEU A 95 3.79 1.29 -8.62
N SER A 96 4.55 0.74 -7.67
CA SER A 96 5.45 -0.39 -7.92
C SER A 96 4.70 -1.62 -8.44
N PHE A 97 3.53 -1.89 -7.85
CA PHE A 97 2.72 -3.02 -8.24
C PHE A 97 2.10 -2.84 -9.63
N MET A 98 1.56 -1.64 -9.92
CA MET A 98 0.98 -1.32 -11.23
C MET A 98 2.01 -1.31 -12.34
N VAL A 99 3.23 -0.81 -12.10
CA VAL A 99 4.33 -0.91 -13.08
C VAL A 99 4.66 -2.37 -13.36
N GLY A 100 4.69 -3.22 -12.33
CA GLY A 100 4.93 -4.66 -12.50
C GLY A 100 3.85 -5.38 -13.29
N LEU A 101 2.58 -4.96 -13.15
CA LEU A 101 1.45 -5.60 -13.83
C LEU A 101 1.21 -5.08 -15.26
N PHE A 102 1.23 -3.78 -15.44
CA PHE A 102 0.79 -3.12 -16.68
C PHE A 102 1.96 -2.53 -17.49
N GLY A 103 3.16 -2.54 -16.91
CA GLY A 103 4.30 -1.87 -17.52
C GLY A 103 4.28 -0.35 -17.31
N TRP A 104 4.99 0.35 -18.17
CA TRP A 104 5.04 1.81 -18.12
C TRP A 104 3.75 2.44 -18.63
N PRO A 105 3.30 3.56 -18.05
CA PRO A 105 2.13 4.29 -18.52
C PRO A 105 2.35 4.83 -19.94
N LYS A 106 1.25 5.15 -20.62
CA LYS A 106 1.28 5.67 -22.01
C LYS A 106 1.87 7.07 -22.07
N ASP A 107 1.68 7.85 -21.02
CA ASP A 107 2.09 9.23 -20.94
C ASP A 107 2.62 9.54 -19.52
N TYR A 108 3.23 10.70 -19.34
CA TYR A 108 3.77 11.18 -18.08
C TYR A 108 3.42 12.64 -17.84
N SER A 109 3.78 13.18 -16.69
CA SER A 109 3.46 14.57 -16.35
C SER A 109 4.22 15.55 -17.25
N CYS A 110 3.49 16.43 -17.93
CA CYS A 110 4.07 17.52 -18.73
C CYS A 110 5.01 18.44 -17.90
N LEU A 111 4.91 18.45 -16.58
CA LEU A 111 5.83 19.19 -15.72
C LEU A 111 7.26 18.67 -15.79
N ILE A 112 7.45 17.42 -16.20
CA ILE A 112 8.79 16.84 -16.38
C ILE A 112 9.50 17.47 -17.57
N GLU A 113 8.75 17.83 -18.62
CA GLU A 113 9.30 18.48 -19.83
C GLU A 113 9.89 19.87 -19.57
N GLN A 114 9.48 20.50 -18.45
CA GLN A 114 10.06 21.78 -18.02
C GLN A 114 11.45 21.67 -17.42
N ASN A 115 11.91 20.45 -17.14
CA ASN A 115 13.22 20.19 -16.59
C ASN A 115 14.19 19.75 -17.68
N ASP A 116 15.46 20.13 -17.50
CA ASP A 116 16.53 19.68 -18.38
C ASP A 116 16.66 18.13 -18.30
N SER A 117 16.65 17.49 -19.45
CA SER A 117 16.77 16.04 -19.58
C SER A 117 18.10 15.50 -18.99
N VAL A 118 19.16 16.28 -19.07
CA VAL A 118 20.47 15.94 -18.48
C VAL A 118 20.36 15.92 -16.97
N TRP A 119 19.76 16.95 -16.38
CA TRP A 119 19.54 17.04 -14.93
C TRP A 119 18.68 15.87 -14.41
N ILE A 120 17.57 15.54 -15.12
CA ILE A 120 16.72 14.39 -14.75
C ILE A 120 17.54 13.09 -14.73
N LYS A 121 18.35 12.87 -15.79
CA LYS A 121 19.18 11.68 -15.91
C LYS A 121 20.19 11.55 -14.76
N GLU A 122 20.82 12.67 -14.39
CA GLU A 122 21.73 12.71 -13.25
C GLU A 122 21.04 12.40 -11.92
N GLN A 123 19.81 12.92 -11.70
CA GLN A 123 19.05 12.62 -10.47
C GLN A 123 18.67 11.14 -10.40
N LEU A 124 18.20 10.57 -11.50
CA LEU A 124 17.88 9.14 -11.57
C LEU A 124 19.13 8.27 -11.31
N GLN A 125 20.28 8.64 -11.86
CA GLN A 125 21.53 7.92 -11.63
C GLN A 125 21.96 8.01 -10.14
N LYS A 126 21.82 9.18 -9.51
CA LYS A 126 22.09 9.34 -8.07
C LYS A 126 21.18 8.46 -7.23
N MET A 127 19.87 8.43 -7.54
CA MET A 127 18.91 7.57 -6.84
C MET A 127 19.25 6.09 -6.99
N GLN A 128 19.57 5.64 -8.19
CA GLN A 128 19.99 4.27 -8.46
C GLN A 128 21.24 3.89 -7.64
N ASN A 129 22.24 4.75 -7.64
CA ASN A 129 23.46 4.51 -6.87
C ASN A 129 23.19 4.46 -5.35
N MET A 130 22.33 5.34 -4.81
CA MET A 130 21.94 5.30 -3.41
C MET A 130 21.20 4.01 -3.05
N MET A 131 20.27 3.57 -3.90
CA MET A 131 19.54 2.30 -3.69
C MET A 131 20.51 1.11 -3.72
N TYR A 132 21.45 1.09 -4.66
CA TYR A 132 22.45 0.04 -4.75
C TYR A 132 23.35 -0.01 -3.50
N GLN A 133 23.85 1.13 -3.06
CA GLN A 133 24.66 1.24 -1.84
C GLN A 133 23.87 0.80 -0.59
N ALA A 134 22.60 1.23 -0.47
CA ALA A 134 21.74 0.82 0.63
C ALA A 134 21.54 -0.70 0.63
N ALA A 135 21.29 -1.30 -0.53
CA ALA A 135 21.12 -2.75 -0.67
C ALA A 135 22.41 -3.51 -0.28
N GLN A 136 23.57 -3.02 -0.68
CA GLN A 136 24.87 -3.60 -0.32
C GLN A 136 25.17 -3.48 1.18
N ALA A 137 24.73 -2.41 1.83
CA ALA A 137 24.92 -2.17 3.26
C ALA A 137 23.92 -2.99 4.14
N MET A 138 22.86 -3.54 3.54
CA MET A 138 21.89 -4.36 4.28
C MET A 138 22.55 -5.65 4.82
N PRO A 139 22.40 -5.95 6.12
CA PRO A 139 22.84 -7.22 6.66
C PRO A 139 22.06 -8.37 6.02
N THR A 140 22.77 -9.46 5.71
CA THR A 140 22.12 -10.70 5.27
C THR A 140 21.19 -11.22 6.36
N SER A 141 20.08 -11.87 5.98
CA SER A 141 19.08 -12.41 6.93
C SER A 141 19.67 -13.32 8.00
N SER A 142 20.78 -14.01 7.71
CA SER A 142 21.52 -14.83 8.67
C SER A 142 22.24 -14.00 9.76
N LYS A 143 22.53 -12.71 9.50
CA LYS A 143 23.11 -11.77 10.46
C LYS A 143 22.07 -10.97 11.23
N MET A 144 20.81 -10.97 10.78
CA MET A 144 19.66 -10.41 11.48
C MET A 144 19.10 -11.42 12.50
N SER A 145 19.92 -11.91 13.43
CA SER A 145 19.38 -12.53 14.63
C SER A 145 18.72 -11.42 15.44
N LEU A 146 17.39 -11.35 15.37
CA LEU A 146 16.59 -10.55 16.31
C LEU A 146 17.09 -10.90 17.72
N PRO A 147 17.44 -9.90 18.55
CA PRO A 147 17.70 -10.17 19.97
C PRO A 147 16.44 -10.86 20.50
N ARG A 148 16.58 -12.10 20.99
CA ARG A 148 15.49 -12.81 21.65
C ARG A 148 14.96 -11.87 22.72
N PRO A 149 13.67 -11.62 22.84
CA PRO A 149 13.10 -10.78 23.88
C PRO A 149 13.21 -11.51 25.21
N SER A 150 14.42 -11.53 25.78
CA SER A 150 14.71 -12.15 27.09
C SER A 150 14.17 -11.31 28.26
N ARG A 151 13.46 -10.21 28.01
CA ARG A 151 12.90 -9.34 29.05
C ARG A 151 11.38 -9.35 29.19
N PHE A 152 10.63 -10.02 28.30
CA PHE A 152 9.17 -10.05 28.41
C PHE A 152 8.65 -11.14 29.37
N ILE A 153 9.44 -12.16 29.69
CA ILE A 153 9.02 -13.25 30.59
C ILE A 153 9.15 -12.85 32.04
N SER A 154 9.98 -11.85 32.37
CA SER A 154 10.19 -11.44 33.78
C SER A 154 9.08 -10.55 34.36
N LEU A 155 8.20 -9.99 33.48
CA LEU A 155 7.08 -9.13 33.93
C LEU A 155 5.79 -9.91 34.20
N MET A 156 5.67 -11.15 33.73
CA MET A 156 4.50 -12.00 34.03
C MET A 156 4.55 -12.69 35.39
N ASN A 157 5.70 -12.73 36.04
CA ASN A 157 5.85 -13.34 37.38
C ASN A 157 5.70 -12.33 38.52
N LEU A 158 5.25 -11.12 38.28
CA LEU A 158 5.08 -10.05 39.29
C LEU A 158 3.61 -9.68 39.55
N ILE A 159 2.67 -10.52 39.13
CA ILE A 159 1.25 -10.35 39.48
C ILE A 159 0.95 -11.45 40.53
N PRO A 160 0.62 -11.05 41.78
CA PRO A 160 0.26 -11.99 42.86
C PRO A 160 -1.09 -12.66 42.60
#